data_9123395c6afc5c05bd5fa4846881c764
#
_entry.id   9123395c6afc5c05bd5fa4846881c764
#
_cell.length_a   1.000
_cell.length_b   1.000
_cell.length_c   1.000
_cell.angle_alpha   90.00
_cell.angle_beta   90.00
_cell.angle_gamma   90.00
#
_symmetry.space_group_name_H-M   'P 1'
#
loop_
_entity.id
_entity.type
_entity.pdbx_description
1 polymer ?
#
loop_
_entity_poly.entity_id
_entity_poly.type
_entity_poly.pdbx_seq_one_letter_code
_entity_poly.pdbx_strand_id
1 'polypeptide(L)'
;MPNQRTTGPEAELIEQFVLAAHGNFARVKDLHQQHPDLLNRKYEKFNENALEAAGHMRQRDIAEYLLIQGAPLTIYAAAMLGRGEDVARFLENDPESARQPGVHGFSVPFHVALSGDTELAEAVLAHSGDVGPGPALNSAVGNDNCAMVEWLLAHGAPVNAPDFKGRTPLAVAVANGQGDIARLLRQHGGSETA
;
A
#
# COMPACT_ATOMS: atom_id res chain seq x y z
N MET A 1 -29.50 -4.93 14.11
CA MET A 1 -29.29 -3.66 14.78
C MET A 1 -28.64 -2.76 13.75
N PRO A 2 -29.20 -1.61 13.35
CA PRO A 2 -28.53 -0.69 12.45
C PRO A 2 -27.31 -0.09 13.18
N ASN A 3 -26.17 -0.17 12.52
CA ASN A 3 -24.89 0.37 12.95
C ASN A 3 -25.08 1.89 13.20
N GLN A 4 -25.02 2.33 14.46
CA GLN A 4 -25.05 3.76 14.78
C GLN A 4 -23.73 4.33 14.26
N ARG A 5 -23.78 5.09 13.15
CA ARG A 5 -22.63 5.88 12.70
C ARG A 5 -22.20 6.76 13.88
N THR A 6 -20.96 6.61 14.28
CA THR A 6 -20.35 7.51 15.26
C THR A 6 -20.40 8.92 14.65
N THR A 7 -21.28 9.76 15.17
CA THR A 7 -21.37 11.17 14.79
C THR A 7 -21.02 12.00 16.02
N GLY A 8 -20.16 13.00 15.85
CA GLY A 8 -19.78 13.88 16.96
C GLY A 8 -18.26 14.11 17.04
N PRO A 9 -17.78 14.81 18.07
CA PRO A 9 -16.37 15.20 18.21
C PRO A 9 -15.38 14.02 18.15
N GLU A 10 -15.77 12.85 18.66
CA GLU A 10 -14.94 11.64 18.61
C GLU A 10 -14.77 11.13 17.17
N ALA A 11 -15.83 11.11 16.37
CA ALA A 11 -15.75 10.71 14.97
C ALA A 11 -14.86 11.64 14.15
N GLU A 12 -14.90 12.93 14.42
CA GLU A 12 -14.04 13.92 13.78
C GLU A 12 -12.55 13.72 14.15
N LEU A 13 -12.26 13.35 15.40
CA LEU A 13 -10.90 13.05 15.84
C LEU A 13 -10.35 11.79 15.16
N ILE A 14 -11.17 10.73 15.05
CA ILE A 14 -10.79 9.50 14.33
C ILE A 14 -10.52 9.83 12.86
N GLU A 15 -11.41 10.58 12.20
CA GLU A 15 -11.21 11.02 10.82
C GLU A 15 -9.90 11.79 10.66
N GLN A 16 -9.66 12.80 11.50
CA GLN A 16 -8.43 13.60 11.43
C GLN A 16 -7.17 12.75 11.62
N PHE A 17 -7.21 11.78 12.55
CA PHE A 17 -6.07 10.92 12.84
C PHE A 17 -5.76 9.99 11.66
N VAL A 18 -6.77 9.31 11.11
CA VAL A 18 -6.61 8.41 9.97
C VAL A 18 -6.21 9.19 8.72
N LEU A 19 -6.84 10.33 8.43
CA LEU A 19 -6.46 11.17 7.30
C LEU A 19 -5.04 11.74 7.43
N ALA A 20 -4.60 12.08 8.66
CA ALA A 20 -3.22 12.51 8.90
C ALA A 20 -2.21 11.40 8.57
N ALA A 21 -2.56 10.13 8.79
CA ALA A 21 -1.69 9.00 8.49
C ALA A 21 -1.42 8.78 6.99
N HIS A 22 -2.16 9.45 6.10
CA HIS A 22 -1.86 9.47 4.67
C HIS A 22 -0.61 10.32 4.30
N GLY A 23 0.02 11.02 5.26
CA GLY A 23 1.26 11.74 4.98
C GLY A 23 1.59 12.92 5.90
N ASN A 24 0.84 13.15 6.96
CA ASN A 24 1.12 14.22 7.91
C ASN A 24 1.61 13.67 9.27
N PHE A 25 2.88 13.27 9.32
CA PHE A 25 3.47 12.64 10.52
C PHE A 25 3.41 13.54 11.76
N ALA A 26 3.61 14.85 11.61
CA ALA A 26 3.54 15.78 12.74
C ALA A 26 2.14 15.75 13.37
N ARG A 27 1.10 15.75 12.53
CA ARG A 27 -0.29 15.71 12.99
C ARG A 27 -0.65 14.34 13.63
N VAL A 28 -0.12 13.23 13.10
CA VAL A 28 -0.30 11.90 13.71
C VAL A 28 0.26 11.89 15.12
N LYS A 29 1.48 12.38 15.33
CA LYS A 29 2.10 12.44 16.66
C LYS A 29 1.32 13.33 17.63
N ASP A 30 0.94 14.52 17.19
CA ASP A 30 0.17 15.48 17.98
C ASP A 30 -1.17 14.88 18.45
N LEU A 31 -1.95 14.34 17.52
CA LEU A 31 -3.23 13.72 17.84
C LEU A 31 -3.09 12.49 18.74
N HIS A 32 -2.10 11.62 18.47
CA HIS A 32 -1.88 10.43 19.29
C HIS A 32 -1.43 10.78 20.72
N GLN A 33 -0.60 11.80 20.90
CA GLN A 33 -0.19 12.25 22.23
C GLN A 33 -1.35 12.79 23.06
N GLN A 34 -2.30 13.47 22.42
CA GLN A 34 -3.49 14.02 23.09
C GLN A 34 -4.58 12.95 23.29
N HIS A 35 -4.68 12.00 22.38
CA HIS A 35 -5.71 10.97 22.29
C HIS A 35 -5.12 9.59 21.97
N PRO A 36 -4.45 8.92 22.93
CA PRO A 36 -3.81 7.61 22.67
C PRO A 36 -4.79 6.50 22.26
N ASP A 37 -6.06 6.65 22.64
CA ASP A 37 -7.14 5.72 22.30
C ASP A 37 -7.49 5.70 20.81
N LEU A 38 -7.02 6.68 20.01
CA LEU A 38 -7.21 6.72 18.56
C LEU A 38 -6.41 5.65 17.81
N LEU A 39 -5.34 5.10 18.42
CA LEU A 39 -4.31 4.28 17.76
C LEU A 39 -4.89 3.20 16.82
N ASN A 40 -5.94 2.49 17.27
CA ASN A 40 -6.55 1.37 16.55
C ASN A 40 -8.00 1.67 16.09
N ARG A 41 -8.43 2.92 16.20
CA ARG A 41 -9.78 3.30 15.78
C ARG A 41 -9.88 3.33 14.27
N LYS A 42 -11.00 2.84 13.74
CA LYS A 42 -11.27 2.86 12.30
C LYS A 42 -12.13 4.06 11.92
N TYR A 43 -11.73 4.72 10.84
CA TYR A 43 -12.56 5.71 10.17
C TYR A 43 -13.60 5.00 9.31
N GLU A 44 -14.86 5.07 9.71
CA GLU A 44 -15.94 4.27 9.14
C GLU A 44 -16.14 4.47 7.62
N LYS A 45 -15.93 5.70 7.14
CA LYS A 45 -16.12 6.04 5.72
C LYS A 45 -15.22 5.22 4.79
N PHE A 46 -13.99 4.95 5.22
CA PHE A 46 -13.01 4.19 4.44
C PHE A 46 -12.75 2.80 5.03
N ASN A 47 -13.34 2.50 6.19
CA ASN A 47 -13.13 1.27 6.95
C ASN A 47 -11.64 0.97 7.20
N GLU A 48 -10.84 2.01 7.46
CA GLU A 48 -9.41 1.92 7.69
C GLU A 48 -8.98 2.57 9.01
N ASN A 49 -7.90 2.07 9.60
CA ASN A 49 -7.20 2.71 10.71
C ASN A 49 -5.94 3.43 10.22
N ALA A 50 -5.25 4.14 11.13
CA ALA A 50 -4.08 4.92 10.78
C ALA A 50 -2.91 4.07 10.23
N LEU A 51 -2.71 2.84 10.71
CA LEU A 51 -1.66 1.96 10.19
C LEU A 51 -1.98 1.47 8.76
N GLU A 52 -3.24 1.14 8.48
CA GLU A 52 -3.71 0.77 7.15
C GLU A 52 -3.56 1.95 6.17
N ALA A 53 -3.91 3.17 6.59
CA ALA A 53 -3.72 4.39 5.82
C ALA A 53 -2.24 4.65 5.50
N ALA A 54 -1.37 4.57 6.50
CA ALA A 54 0.07 4.71 6.32
C ALA A 54 0.63 3.62 5.37
N GLY A 55 0.10 2.39 5.47
CA GLY A 55 0.54 1.24 4.68
C GLY A 55 0.34 1.47 3.18
N HIS A 56 -0.89 1.72 2.75
CA HIS A 56 -1.17 1.88 1.32
C HIS A 56 -0.65 3.20 0.72
N MET A 57 -0.35 4.19 1.56
CA MET A 57 0.28 5.45 1.16
C MET A 57 1.81 5.45 1.25
N ARG A 58 2.43 4.31 1.55
CA ARG A 58 3.88 4.15 1.72
C ARG A 58 4.49 5.11 2.76
N GLN A 59 3.74 5.44 3.80
CA GLN A 59 4.21 6.34 4.88
C GLN A 59 5.00 5.52 5.92
N ARG A 60 6.23 5.13 5.57
CA ARG A 60 7.07 4.23 6.40
C ARG A 60 7.27 4.76 7.82
N ASP A 61 7.63 6.04 7.96
CA ASP A 61 7.90 6.65 9.27
C ASP A 61 6.65 6.68 10.15
N ILE A 62 5.48 6.92 9.55
CA ILE A 62 4.20 6.90 10.27
C ILE A 62 3.88 5.46 10.69
N ALA A 63 4.02 4.49 9.79
CA ALA A 63 3.76 3.09 10.09
C ALA A 63 4.66 2.58 11.22
N GLU A 64 5.97 2.86 11.14
CA GLU A 64 6.93 2.48 12.19
C GLU A 64 6.58 3.12 13.54
N TYR A 65 6.24 4.41 13.55
CA TYR A 65 5.79 5.09 14.76
C TYR A 65 4.56 4.41 15.37
N LEU A 66 3.53 4.15 14.56
CA LEU A 66 2.30 3.51 15.05
C LEU A 66 2.56 2.10 15.61
N LEU A 67 3.44 1.32 14.96
CA LEU A 67 3.86 0.00 15.45
C LEU A 67 4.60 0.10 16.80
N ILE A 68 5.50 1.08 16.96
CA ILE A 68 6.19 1.34 18.23
C ILE A 68 5.20 1.72 19.34
N GLN A 69 4.11 2.42 18.99
CA GLN A 69 3.05 2.77 19.94
C GLN A 69 2.09 1.61 20.25
N GLY A 70 2.27 0.43 19.63
CA GLY A 70 1.50 -0.77 19.92
C GLY A 70 0.36 -1.06 18.94
N ALA A 71 0.34 -0.43 17.77
CA ALA A 71 -0.56 -0.85 16.70
C ALA A 71 -0.22 -2.29 16.28
N PRO A 72 -1.21 -3.19 16.10
CA PRO A 72 -0.95 -4.56 15.68
C PRO A 72 -0.38 -4.60 14.26
N LEU A 73 0.75 -5.29 14.09
CA LEU A 73 1.34 -5.50 12.77
C LEU A 73 0.37 -6.33 11.91
N THR A 74 0.18 -5.91 10.68
CA THR A 74 -0.58 -6.64 9.66
C THR A 74 0.35 -7.12 8.55
N ILE A 75 -0.05 -8.15 7.78
CA ILE A 75 0.73 -8.62 6.63
C ILE A 75 0.95 -7.50 5.60
N TYR A 76 -0.01 -6.60 5.44
CA TYR A 76 0.08 -5.46 4.52
C TYR A 76 1.12 -4.44 4.97
N ALA A 77 1.14 -4.09 6.25
CA ALA A 77 2.16 -3.20 6.81
C ALA A 77 3.55 -3.85 6.78
N ALA A 78 3.66 -5.14 7.12
CA ALA A 78 4.90 -5.89 7.03
C ALA A 78 5.45 -5.91 5.59
N ALA A 79 4.58 -6.17 4.60
CA ALA A 79 4.92 -6.17 3.18
C ALA A 79 5.42 -4.80 2.71
N MET A 80 4.70 -3.71 3.02
CA MET A 80 5.08 -2.34 2.66
C MET A 80 6.41 -1.92 3.30
N LEU A 81 6.66 -2.37 4.54
CA LEU A 81 7.90 -2.07 5.25
C LEU A 81 9.09 -2.94 4.79
N GLY A 82 8.87 -3.97 3.97
CA GLY A 82 9.91 -4.91 3.55
C GLY A 82 10.35 -5.85 4.68
N ARG A 83 9.47 -6.14 5.64
CA ARG A 83 9.73 -7.03 6.77
C ARG A 83 9.51 -8.49 6.37
N GLY A 84 10.42 -9.05 5.57
CA GLY A 84 10.29 -10.37 4.99
C GLY A 84 10.03 -11.49 6.01
N GLU A 85 10.71 -11.49 7.16
CA GLU A 85 10.50 -12.46 8.24
C GLU A 85 9.10 -12.38 8.84
N ASP A 86 8.55 -11.17 8.98
CA ASP A 86 7.19 -10.98 9.48
C ASP A 86 6.17 -11.48 8.44
N VAL A 87 6.37 -11.16 7.15
CA VAL A 87 5.51 -11.68 6.07
C VAL A 87 5.56 -13.21 6.02
N ALA A 88 6.73 -13.81 6.10
CA ALA A 88 6.89 -15.27 6.13
C ALA A 88 6.08 -15.89 7.28
N ARG A 89 6.17 -15.33 8.49
CA ARG A 89 5.37 -15.80 9.64
C ARG A 89 3.85 -15.70 9.42
N PHE A 90 3.38 -14.63 8.76
CA PHE A 90 1.96 -14.52 8.40
C PHE A 90 1.56 -15.62 7.43
N LEU A 91 2.36 -15.87 6.39
CA LEU A 91 2.09 -16.88 5.37
C LEU A 91 2.21 -18.32 5.90
N GLU A 92 3.10 -18.59 6.84
CA GLU A 92 3.20 -19.87 7.54
C GLU A 92 1.94 -20.16 8.37
N ASN A 93 1.39 -19.15 9.05
CA ASN A 93 0.19 -19.28 9.86
C ASN A 93 -1.10 -19.35 9.03
N ASP A 94 -1.18 -18.60 7.95
CA ASP A 94 -2.31 -18.54 7.02
C ASP A 94 -1.83 -18.25 5.60
N PRO A 95 -1.54 -19.29 4.78
CA PRO A 95 -1.11 -19.13 3.39
C PRO A 95 -2.10 -18.36 2.51
N GLU A 96 -3.41 -18.42 2.83
CA GLU A 96 -4.45 -17.73 2.07
C GLU A 96 -4.43 -16.20 2.32
N SER A 97 -3.76 -15.74 3.37
CA SER A 97 -3.62 -14.30 3.64
C SER A 97 -2.95 -13.54 2.49
N ALA A 98 -2.10 -14.19 1.69
CA ALA A 98 -1.48 -13.59 0.49
C ALA A 98 -2.51 -13.18 -0.57
N ARG A 99 -3.67 -13.87 -0.62
CA ARG A 99 -4.73 -13.66 -1.60
C ARG A 99 -5.85 -12.75 -1.09
N GLN A 100 -5.89 -12.50 0.21
CA GLN A 100 -6.95 -11.68 0.78
C GLN A 100 -6.73 -10.20 0.42
N PRO A 101 -7.81 -9.48 0.05
CA PRO A 101 -7.71 -8.05 -0.17
C PRO A 101 -7.63 -7.32 1.17
N GLY A 102 -6.71 -6.38 1.26
CA GLY A 102 -6.65 -5.41 2.34
C GLY A 102 -7.69 -4.29 2.16
N VAL A 103 -7.49 -3.20 2.88
CA VAL A 103 -8.32 -2.00 2.77
C VAL A 103 -8.29 -1.49 1.32
N HIS A 104 -9.40 -0.99 0.83
CA HIS A 104 -9.62 -0.55 -0.56
C HIS A 104 -9.37 -1.64 -1.63
N GLY A 105 -9.30 -2.92 -1.24
CA GLY A 105 -9.01 -4.01 -2.16
C GLY A 105 -7.53 -4.16 -2.51
N PHE A 106 -6.63 -3.46 -1.82
CA PHE A 106 -5.19 -3.57 -2.06
C PHE A 106 -4.66 -4.92 -1.58
N SER A 107 -4.02 -5.65 -2.49
CA SER A 107 -3.45 -6.96 -2.21
C SER A 107 -2.10 -6.89 -1.47
N VAL A 108 -1.64 -8.03 -0.94
CA VAL A 108 -0.28 -8.13 -0.38
C VAL A 108 0.79 -7.84 -1.46
N PRO A 109 0.70 -8.37 -2.71
CA PRO A 109 1.60 -7.99 -3.80
C PRO A 109 1.67 -6.47 -4.05
N PHE A 110 0.56 -5.74 -3.96
CA PHE A 110 0.58 -4.27 -4.05
C PHE A 110 1.47 -3.64 -2.96
N HIS A 111 1.34 -4.09 -1.71
CA HIS A 111 2.14 -3.55 -0.61
C HIS A 111 3.62 -3.93 -0.72
N VAL A 112 3.93 -5.11 -1.26
CA VAL A 112 5.31 -5.48 -1.60
C VAL A 112 5.87 -4.57 -2.70
N ALA A 113 5.09 -4.25 -3.72
CA ALA A 113 5.53 -3.31 -4.76
C ALA A 113 5.85 -1.91 -4.18
N LEU A 114 5.15 -1.49 -3.12
CA LEU A 114 5.49 -0.27 -2.38
C LEU A 114 6.81 -0.37 -1.62
N SER A 115 7.18 -1.55 -1.11
CA SER A 115 8.49 -1.75 -0.46
C SER A 115 9.64 -1.66 -1.45
N GLY A 116 9.42 -2.16 -2.66
CA GLY A 116 10.42 -2.27 -3.71
C GLY A 116 11.33 -3.49 -3.59
N ASP A 117 11.02 -4.42 -2.70
CA ASP A 117 11.78 -5.64 -2.44
C ASP A 117 11.32 -6.75 -3.39
N THR A 118 12.14 -7.09 -4.39
CA THR A 118 11.83 -8.11 -5.38
C THR A 118 12.00 -9.54 -4.84
N GLU A 119 12.84 -9.77 -3.83
CA GLU A 119 12.98 -11.08 -3.20
C GLU A 119 11.72 -11.39 -2.37
N LEU A 120 11.22 -10.40 -1.64
CA LEU A 120 9.94 -10.51 -0.95
C LEU A 120 8.78 -10.69 -1.92
N ALA A 121 8.82 -10.01 -3.08
CA ALA A 121 7.81 -10.16 -4.13
C ALA A 121 7.75 -11.60 -4.66
N GLU A 122 8.89 -12.24 -4.89
CA GLU A 122 8.98 -13.63 -5.30
C GLU A 122 8.39 -14.58 -4.26
N ALA A 123 8.73 -14.38 -2.97
CA ALA A 123 8.22 -15.18 -1.87
C ALA A 123 6.69 -15.05 -1.73
N VAL A 124 6.13 -13.85 -1.89
CA VAL A 124 4.68 -13.61 -1.83
C VAL A 124 3.98 -14.21 -3.05
N LEU A 125 4.58 -14.08 -4.26
CA LEU A 125 4.02 -14.63 -5.50
C LEU A 125 3.79 -16.14 -5.41
N ALA A 126 4.70 -16.87 -4.76
CA ALA A 126 4.57 -18.30 -4.56
C ALA A 126 3.28 -18.70 -3.79
N HIS A 127 2.73 -17.80 -3.00
CA HIS A 127 1.50 -17.99 -2.23
C HIS A 127 0.27 -17.34 -2.90
N SER A 128 0.42 -16.12 -3.44
CA SER A 128 -0.67 -15.40 -4.09
C SER A 128 -1.06 -15.99 -5.44
N GLY A 129 -0.09 -16.53 -6.17
CA GLY A 129 -0.28 -17.08 -7.52
C GLY A 129 -0.29 -16.02 -8.63
N ASP A 130 -0.41 -14.74 -8.29
CA ASP A 130 -0.34 -13.61 -9.22
C ASP A 130 0.22 -12.35 -8.52
N VAL A 131 0.60 -11.35 -9.32
CA VAL A 131 1.14 -10.08 -8.83
C VAL A 131 0.06 -9.09 -8.38
N GLY A 132 -1.20 -9.54 -8.36
CA GLY A 132 -2.35 -8.70 -8.01
C GLY A 132 -2.80 -7.75 -9.13
N PRO A 133 -4.05 -7.24 -9.04
CA PRO A 133 -4.59 -6.34 -10.04
C PRO A 133 -3.95 -4.96 -10.00
N GLY A 134 -3.68 -4.43 -11.17
CA GLY A 134 -3.47 -3.05 -11.57
C GLY A 134 -2.50 -2.12 -10.81
N PRO A 135 -2.75 -1.70 -9.58
CA PRO A 135 -2.02 -0.57 -9.00
C PRO A 135 -0.57 -0.89 -8.58
N ALA A 136 -0.16 -2.17 -8.50
CA ALA A 136 1.21 -2.53 -8.12
C ALA A 136 2.25 -1.95 -9.10
N LEU A 137 2.01 -2.07 -10.41
CA LEU A 137 2.91 -1.51 -11.42
C LEU A 137 2.96 0.03 -11.37
N ASN A 138 1.80 0.69 -11.22
CA ASN A 138 1.76 2.14 -11.05
C ASN A 138 2.48 2.61 -9.79
N SER A 139 2.41 1.83 -8.71
CA SER A 139 3.13 2.12 -7.46
C SER A 139 4.63 2.01 -7.64
N ALA A 140 5.12 0.97 -8.31
CA ALA A 140 6.54 0.80 -8.62
C ALA A 140 7.06 1.95 -9.50
N VAL A 141 6.30 2.36 -10.54
CA VAL A 141 6.61 3.52 -11.38
C VAL A 141 6.61 4.81 -10.57
N GLY A 142 5.58 5.05 -9.75
CA GLY A 142 5.49 6.23 -8.89
C GLY A 142 6.64 6.37 -7.90
N ASN A 143 7.26 5.25 -7.52
CA ASN A 143 8.41 5.18 -6.61
C ASN A 143 9.77 5.16 -7.33
N ASP A 144 9.79 5.31 -8.65
CA ASP A 144 11.01 5.26 -9.49
C ASP A 144 11.80 3.96 -9.30
N ASN A 145 11.12 2.83 -9.03
CA ASN A 145 11.75 1.55 -8.79
C ASN A 145 11.79 0.70 -10.07
N CYS A 146 12.83 0.90 -10.87
CA CYS A 146 13.01 0.19 -12.16
C CYS A 146 13.07 -1.32 -11.98
N ALA A 147 13.75 -1.85 -10.94
CA ALA A 147 13.86 -3.28 -10.69
C ALA A 147 12.48 -3.91 -10.38
N MET A 148 11.66 -3.26 -9.56
CA MET A 148 10.31 -3.72 -9.27
C MET A 148 9.40 -3.62 -10.51
N VAL A 149 9.54 -2.57 -11.32
CA VAL A 149 8.79 -2.44 -12.60
C VAL A 149 9.15 -3.61 -13.52
N GLU A 150 10.44 -3.92 -13.70
CA GLU A 150 10.91 -5.03 -14.52
C GLU A 150 10.37 -6.36 -14.01
N TRP A 151 10.48 -6.60 -12.69
CA TRP A 151 9.97 -7.80 -12.05
C TRP A 151 8.47 -7.98 -12.27
N LEU A 152 7.67 -6.93 -12.02
CA LEU A 152 6.21 -6.96 -12.19
C LEU A 152 5.81 -7.27 -13.64
N LEU A 153 6.48 -6.65 -14.63
CA LEU A 153 6.21 -6.89 -16.05
C LEU A 153 6.58 -8.33 -16.46
N ALA A 154 7.69 -8.86 -15.95
CA ALA A 154 8.11 -10.25 -16.19
C ALA A 154 7.10 -11.26 -15.62
N HIS A 155 6.36 -10.88 -14.56
CA HIS A 155 5.34 -11.72 -13.92
C HIS A 155 3.90 -11.36 -14.33
N GLY A 156 3.74 -10.71 -15.49
CA GLY A 156 2.43 -10.52 -16.12
C GLY A 156 1.59 -9.37 -15.58
N ALA A 157 2.19 -8.42 -14.87
CA ALA A 157 1.46 -7.21 -14.48
C ALA A 157 0.90 -6.49 -15.71
N PRO A 158 -0.38 -6.04 -15.69
CA PRO A 158 -1.00 -5.42 -16.84
C PRO A 158 -0.36 -4.05 -17.12
N VAL A 159 0.43 -3.97 -18.19
CA VAL A 159 1.29 -2.82 -18.54
C VAL A 159 0.54 -1.50 -18.72
N ASN A 160 -0.74 -1.54 -19.10
CA ASN A 160 -1.60 -0.38 -19.36
C ASN A 160 -2.68 -0.17 -18.29
N ALA A 161 -2.65 -0.90 -17.15
CA ALA A 161 -3.63 -0.71 -16.10
C ALA A 161 -3.56 0.72 -15.55
N PRO A 162 -4.70 1.47 -15.57
CA PRO A 162 -4.67 2.86 -15.14
C PRO A 162 -4.53 2.99 -13.61
N ASP A 163 -3.93 4.09 -13.17
CA ASP A 163 -3.96 4.52 -11.78
C ASP A 163 -5.35 5.11 -11.40
N PHE A 164 -5.52 5.54 -10.15
CA PHE A 164 -6.77 6.14 -9.67
C PHE A 164 -7.14 7.47 -10.36
N LYS A 165 -6.23 8.05 -11.15
CA LYS A 165 -6.46 9.24 -11.97
C LYS A 165 -6.69 8.90 -13.44
N GLY A 166 -6.79 7.61 -13.77
CA GLY A 166 -6.96 7.13 -15.15
C GLY A 166 -5.69 7.20 -16.00
N ARG A 167 -4.51 7.39 -15.41
CA ARG A 167 -3.24 7.48 -16.15
C ARG A 167 -2.59 6.10 -16.24
N THR A 168 -2.06 5.76 -17.41
CA THR A 168 -1.28 4.54 -17.61
C THR A 168 0.09 4.65 -16.93
N PRO A 169 0.75 3.51 -16.61
CA PRO A 169 2.11 3.52 -16.08
C PRO A 169 3.09 4.31 -16.95
N LEU A 170 2.97 4.19 -18.28
CA LEU A 170 3.82 4.93 -19.21
C LEU A 170 3.56 6.45 -19.16
N ALA A 171 2.30 6.87 -19.08
CA ALA A 171 1.97 8.29 -18.94
C ALA A 171 2.55 8.87 -17.64
N VAL A 172 2.53 8.10 -16.54
CA VAL A 172 3.15 8.50 -15.26
C VAL A 172 4.67 8.59 -15.39
N ALA A 173 5.32 7.58 -15.98
CA ALA A 173 6.78 7.55 -16.16
C ALA A 173 7.27 8.73 -17.03
N VAL A 174 6.55 9.05 -18.12
CA VAL A 174 6.87 10.18 -19.01
C VAL A 174 6.71 11.50 -18.27
N ALA A 175 5.60 11.69 -17.55
CA ALA A 175 5.34 12.91 -16.79
C ALA A 175 6.39 13.16 -15.68
N ASN A 176 6.94 12.09 -15.10
CA ASN A 176 7.97 12.14 -14.07
C ASN A 176 9.40 12.21 -14.63
N GLY A 177 9.61 12.13 -15.95
CA GLY A 177 10.94 12.13 -16.57
C GLY A 177 11.75 10.84 -16.36
N GLN A 178 11.08 9.72 -16.04
CA GLN A 178 11.68 8.42 -15.75
C GLN A 178 12.03 7.66 -17.05
N GLY A 179 13.10 8.08 -17.73
CA GLY A 179 13.44 7.64 -19.08
C GLY A 179 13.65 6.13 -19.20
N ASP A 180 14.32 5.48 -18.23
CA ASP A 180 14.58 4.05 -18.24
C ASP A 180 13.30 3.24 -18.02
N ILE A 181 12.47 3.64 -17.08
CA ILE A 181 11.16 3.01 -16.84
C ILE A 181 10.24 3.21 -18.06
N ALA A 182 10.21 4.41 -18.64
CA ALA A 182 9.40 4.66 -19.85
C ALA A 182 9.85 3.79 -21.04
N ARG A 183 11.15 3.57 -21.20
CA ARG A 183 11.70 2.67 -22.22
C ARG A 183 11.26 1.23 -21.96
N LEU A 184 11.42 0.75 -20.73
CA LEU A 184 11.02 -0.59 -20.30
C LEU A 184 9.51 -0.83 -20.54
N LEU A 185 8.66 0.10 -20.13
CA LEU A 185 7.22 0.00 -20.34
C LEU A 185 6.85 -0.06 -21.84
N ARG A 186 7.50 0.75 -22.72
CA ARG A 186 7.28 0.68 -24.17
C ARG A 186 7.68 -0.67 -24.75
N GLN A 187 8.80 -1.26 -24.29
CA GLN A 187 9.22 -2.60 -24.72
C GLN A 187 8.18 -3.68 -24.41
N HIS A 188 7.40 -3.50 -23.35
CA HIS A 188 6.31 -4.38 -22.94
C HIS A 188 4.94 -3.98 -23.47
N GLY A 189 4.84 -3.03 -24.43
CA GLY A 189 3.59 -2.62 -25.06
C GLY A 189 2.82 -1.55 -24.28
N GLY A 190 3.51 -0.79 -23.45
CA GLY A 190 2.94 0.34 -22.73
C GLY A 190 2.49 1.46 -23.67
N SER A 191 1.33 2.05 -23.39
CA SER A 191 0.72 3.18 -24.07
C SER A 191 0.58 4.37 -23.11
N GLU A 192 0.68 5.60 -23.62
CA GLU A 192 0.42 6.83 -22.84
C GLU A 192 -1.10 7.11 -22.70
N THR A 193 -1.93 6.42 -23.45
CA THR A 193 -3.39 6.48 -23.34
C THR A 193 -3.96 5.12 -22.95
N ALA A 194 -4.99 5.13 -22.09
CA ALA A 194 -5.71 3.92 -21.70
C ALA A 194 -6.65 3.44 -22.78
#